data_ca03f898297ba6512b2706c9e98456cf
#
_entry.id   ca03f898297ba6512b2706c9e98456cf
#
_cell.length_a   1.000
_cell.length_b   1.000
_cell.length_c   1.000
_cell.angle_alpha   90.00
_cell.angle_beta   90.00
_cell.angle_gamma   90.00
#
_symmetry.space_group_name_H-M   'P 1'
#
loop_
_entity.id
_entity.type
_entity.pdbx_description
1 polymer ?
#
loop_
_entity_poly.entity_id
_entity_poly.type
_entity_poly.pdbx_seq_one_letter_code
_entity_poly.pdbx_strand_id
1 'polypeptide(L)'
;MTCGVAGAGKSTLANTVTQKFPTFQRVSIDGILASRHGLVGVNYLRSDYDKNQDEAGTIFLAIVEQVLDEGNKDLVLDRSFYAKEDGEFFKSCVEQHGGRWVLVYLNAPKEVLWHRICARREAEINADSALEISRDLLDNYCDGFEIPNGEGELAIRTHLSDAYFGPVPNQ
;
A
#
# COMPACT_ATOMS: atom_id res chain seq x y z
N MET A 1 -8.48 -3.25 4.91
CA MET A 1 -7.02 -3.45 4.83
C MET A 1 -6.69 -3.82 3.39
N THR A 2 -5.78 -3.08 2.72
CA THR A 2 -5.31 -3.44 1.38
C THR A 2 -4.02 -4.26 1.50
N CYS A 3 -3.84 -5.31 0.72
CA CYS A 3 -2.67 -6.18 0.77
C CYS A 3 -2.13 -6.42 -0.65
N GLY A 4 -0.81 -6.50 -0.80
CA GLY A 4 -0.17 -6.79 -2.09
C GLY A 4 1.13 -6.02 -2.32
N VAL A 5 1.88 -6.44 -3.33
CA VAL A 5 3.18 -5.88 -3.70
C VAL A 5 3.03 -4.47 -4.29
N ALA A 6 4.13 -3.73 -4.39
CA ALA A 6 4.18 -2.45 -5.10
C ALA A 6 3.63 -2.58 -6.54
N GLY A 7 2.86 -1.59 -6.99
CA GLY A 7 2.20 -1.64 -8.30
C GLY A 7 0.88 -2.42 -8.35
N ALA A 8 0.49 -3.14 -7.28
CA ALA A 8 -0.75 -3.93 -7.26
C ALA A 8 -2.04 -3.10 -7.33
N GLY A 9 -2.00 -1.81 -6.98
CA GLY A 9 -3.15 -0.91 -7.04
C GLY A 9 -3.79 -0.60 -5.69
N LYS A 10 -3.10 -0.85 -4.57
CA LYS A 10 -3.59 -0.61 -3.20
C LYS A 10 -4.08 0.82 -3.00
N SER A 11 -3.24 1.80 -3.29
CA SER A 11 -3.57 3.22 -3.11
C SER A 11 -4.69 3.67 -4.04
N THR A 12 -4.78 3.10 -5.24
CA THR A 12 -5.90 3.35 -6.17
C THR A 12 -7.21 2.85 -5.56
N LEU A 13 -7.22 1.62 -5.02
CA LEU A 13 -8.39 1.07 -4.33
C LEU A 13 -8.75 1.93 -3.11
N ALA A 14 -7.77 2.26 -2.26
CA ALA A 14 -7.99 3.06 -1.06
C ALA A 14 -8.62 4.43 -1.39
N ASN A 15 -8.08 5.13 -2.39
CA ASN A 15 -8.62 6.41 -2.85
C ASN A 15 -10.04 6.26 -3.43
N THR A 16 -10.30 5.19 -4.20
CA THR A 16 -11.64 4.93 -4.75
C THR A 16 -12.67 4.69 -3.64
N VAL A 17 -12.30 3.94 -2.60
CA VAL A 17 -13.17 3.69 -1.44
C VAL A 17 -13.52 5.00 -0.74
N THR A 18 -12.52 5.83 -0.41
CA THR A 18 -12.75 7.09 0.32
C THR A 18 -13.52 8.12 -0.51
N GLN A 19 -13.36 8.12 -1.82
CA GLN A 19 -14.15 8.97 -2.72
C GLN A 19 -15.63 8.56 -2.80
N LYS A 20 -15.88 7.23 -2.81
CA LYS A 20 -17.26 6.71 -2.89
C LYS A 20 -17.99 6.70 -1.55
N PHE A 21 -17.26 6.53 -0.47
CA PHE A 21 -17.80 6.35 0.88
C PHE A 21 -17.13 7.34 1.84
N PRO A 22 -17.73 8.54 2.03
CA PRO A 22 -17.11 9.61 2.85
C PRO A 22 -16.92 9.27 4.34
N THR A 23 -17.56 8.18 4.82
CA THR A 23 -17.34 7.67 6.18
C THR A 23 -15.97 7.03 6.34
N PHE A 24 -15.35 6.60 5.21
CA PHE A 24 -14.03 5.98 5.23
C PHE A 24 -12.91 7.03 5.25
N GLN A 25 -11.94 6.79 6.12
CA GLN A 25 -10.67 7.53 6.17
C GLN A 25 -9.54 6.61 5.69
N ARG A 26 -8.72 7.10 4.74
CA ARG A 26 -7.48 6.42 4.33
C ARG A 26 -6.37 6.76 5.32
N VAL A 27 -5.67 5.74 5.81
CA VAL A 27 -4.40 5.87 6.51
C VAL A 27 -3.33 5.16 5.67
N SER A 28 -2.26 5.87 5.33
CA SER A 28 -1.22 5.40 4.40
C SER A 28 0.16 5.72 4.96
N ILE A 29 1.06 4.74 4.95
CA ILE A 29 2.47 4.93 5.33
C ILE A 29 3.12 5.99 4.42
N ASP A 30 2.93 5.87 3.11
CA ASP A 30 3.52 6.80 2.13
C ASP A 30 2.97 8.23 2.33
N GLY A 31 1.69 8.37 2.67
CA GLY A 31 1.08 9.66 2.99
C GLY A 31 1.65 10.28 4.27
N ILE A 32 1.91 9.49 5.31
CA ILE A 32 2.54 9.93 6.55
C ILE A 32 3.99 10.36 6.29
N LEU A 33 4.76 9.54 5.57
CA LEU A 33 6.13 9.89 5.15
C LEU A 33 6.16 11.23 4.43
N ALA A 34 5.31 11.40 3.42
CA ALA A 34 5.27 12.63 2.63
C ALA A 34 4.89 13.85 3.47
N SER A 35 3.97 13.71 4.42
CA SER A 35 3.55 14.82 5.28
C SER A 35 4.60 15.21 6.33
N ARG A 36 5.41 14.27 6.79
CA ARG A 36 6.43 14.48 7.84
C ARG A 36 7.79 14.88 7.28
N HIS A 37 8.22 14.24 6.23
CA HIS A 37 9.58 14.33 5.69
C HIS A 37 9.62 14.83 4.25
N GLY A 38 8.47 14.92 3.56
CA GLY A 38 8.42 15.16 2.13
C GLY A 38 8.66 13.88 1.33
N LEU A 39 9.07 14.03 0.07
CA LEU A 39 9.24 12.93 -0.87
C LEU A 39 10.68 12.41 -0.87
N VAL A 40 10.87 11.12 -0.76
CA VAL A 40 12.18 10.48 -0.85
C VAL A 40 12.83 10.76 -2.21
N GLY A 41 14.13 11.06 -2.20
CA GLY A 41 14.88 11.44 -3.41
C GLY A 41 14.66 12.90 -3.85
N VAL A 42 13.70 13.61 -3.24
CA VAL A 42 13.42 15.03 -3.49
C VAL A 42 13.73 15.86 -2.24
N ASN A 43 13.13 15.52 -1.11
CA ASN A 43 13.25 16.28 0.14
C ASN A 43 14.21 15.63 1.14
N TYR A 44 14.41 14.32 1.05
CA TYR A 44 15.36 13.58 1.89
C TYR A 44 16.02 12.42 1.14
N LEU A 45 17.15 11.94 1.66
CA LEU A 45 17.96 10.89 1.02
C LEU A 45 17.34 9.50 1.18
N ARG A 46 17.59 8.63 0.19
CA ARG A 46 17.14 7.23 0.28
C ARG A 46 17.72 6.48 1.49
N SER A 47 18.92 6.89 1.96
CA SER A 47 19.54 6.33 3.18
C SER A 47 18.71 6.52 4.45
N ASP A 48 17.89 7.55 4.50
CA ASP A 48 17.06 7.87 5.67
C ASP A 48 15.66 7.23 5.59
N TYR A 49 15.36 6.59 4.46
CA TYR A 49 14.02 6.07 4.18
C TYR A 49 13.56 5.06 5.23
N ASP A 50 14.41 4.08 5.57
CA ASP A 50 14.02 3.00 6.48
C ASP A 50 13.72 3.54 7.89
N LYS A 51 14.57 4.46 8.38
CA LYS A 51 14.33 5.16 9.65
C LYS A 51 13.03 5.96 9.64
N ASN A 52 12.79 6.70 8.56
CA ASN A 52 11.57 7.52 8.42
C ASN A 52 10.32 6.61 8.28
N GLN A 53 10.47 5.45 7.66
CA GLN A 53 9.41 4.45 7.55
C GLN A 53 9.03 3.85 8.91
N ASP A 54 10.00 3.59 9.79
CA ASP A 54 9.75 3.11 11.15
C ASP A 54 8.97 4.14 11.97
N GLU A 55 9.36 5.43 11.86
CA GLU A 55 8.60 6.53 12.49
C GLU A 55 7.18 6.60 11.92
N ALA A 56 7.03 6.53 10.59
CA ALA A 56 5.73 6.54 9.94
C ALA A 56 4.86 5.34 10.36
N GLY A 57 5.47 4.17 10.57
CA GLY A 57 4.78 2.98 11.10
C GLY A 57 4.20 3.19 12.49
N THR A 58 4.96 3.84 13.37
CA THR A 58 4.50 4.20 14.73
C THR A 58 3.33 5.18 14.68
N ILE A 59 3.43 6.21 13.83
CA ILE A 59 2.36 7.21 13.64
C ILE A 59 1.12 6.55 13.00
N PHE A 60 1.33 5.65 12.04
CA PHE A 60 0.24 4.92 11.40
C PHE A 60 -0.59 4.14 12.41
N LEU A 61 0.06 3.39 13.31
CA LEU A 61 -0.63 2.64 14.37
C LEU A 61 -1.40 3.58 15.30
N ALA A 62 -0.78 4.66 15.76
CA ALA A 62 -1.44 5.62 16.66
C ALA A 62 -2.70 6.25 16.01
N ILE A 63 -2.65 6.57 14.70
CA ILE A 63 -3.83 7.09 13.99
C ILE A 63 -4.92 6.02 13.90
N VAL A 64 -4.54 4.77 13.61
CA VAL A 64 -5.49 3.66 13.51
C VAL A 64 -6.21 3.46 14.85
N GLU A 65 -5.46 3.35 15.94
CA GLU A 65 -6.03 3.19 17.29
C GLU A 65 -6.94 4.37 17.67
N GLN A 66 -6.51 5.60 17.42
CA GLN A 66 -7.32 6.78 17.70
C GLN A 66 -8.66 6.74 16.95
N VAL A 67 -8.66 6.44 15.66
CA VAL A 67 -9.90 6.42 14.87
C VAL A 67 -10.81 5.26 15.28
N LEU A 68 -10.24 4.12 15.66
CA LEU A 68 -11.00 2.98 16.18
C LEU A 68 -11.65 3.31 17.54
N ASP A 69 -10.92 4.00 18.42
CA ASP A 69 -11.45 4.44 19.72
C ASP A 69 -12.57 5.48 19.58
N GLU A 70 -12.43 6.42 18.63
CA GLU A 70 -13.48 7.40 18.33
C GLU A 70 -14.74 6.76 17.75
N GLY A 71 -14.63 5.66 17.04
CA GLY A 71 -15.73 4.86 16.50
C GLY A 71 -16.67 5.58 15.54
N ASN A 72 -16.24 6.71 14.99
CA ASN A 72 -17.06 7.60 14.15
C ASN A 72 -16.76 7.47 12.64
N LYS A 73 -15.71 6.71 12.27
CA LYS A 73 -15.28 6.48 10.89
C LYS A 73 -14.86 5.04 10.66
N ASP A 74 -15.02 4.64 9.41
CA ASP A 74 -14.41 3.43 8.88
C ASP A 74 -12.99 3.74 8.38
N LEU A 75 -12.10 2.74 8.34
CA LEU A 75 -10.71 2.90 7.93
C LEU A 75 -10.39 2.11 6.66
N VAL A 76 -9.59 2.72 5.79
CA VAL A 76 -8.82 2.00 4.77
C VAL A 76 -7.35 2.04 5.18
N LEU A 77 -6.82 0.92 5.65
CA LEU A 77 -5.41 0.76 5.95
C LEU A 77 -4.67 0.46 4.64
N ASP A 78 -3.99 1.48 4.11
CA ASP A 78 -3.24 1.41 2.84
C ASP A 78 -1.76 1.18 3.12
N ARG A 79 -1.40 -0.11 3.21
CA ARG A 79 -0.02 -0.59 3.27
C ARG A 79 0.08 -1.96 2.61
N SER A 80 1.30 -2.48 2.43
CA SER A 80 1.52 -3.75 1.74
C SER A 80 0.99 -4.96 2.51
N PHE A 81 1.02 -4.91 3.86
CA PHE A 81 0.89 -6.10 4.71
C PHE A 81 1.75 -7.23 4.16
N TYR A 82 3.05 -6.94 4.11
CA TYR A 82 4.05 -7.74 3.41
C TYR A 82 4.25 -9.11 4.05
N ALA A 83 4.29 -9.15 5.37
CA ALA A 83 4.33 -10.34 6.18
C ALA A 83 2.95 -10.65 6.77
N LYS A 84 2.64 -11.92 6.93
CA LYS A 84 1.40 -12.38 7.54
C LYS A 84 1.24 -11.83 8.96
N GLU A 85 2.31 -11.81 9.73
CA GLU A 85 2.33 -11.29 11.10
C GLU A 85 1.82 -9.85 11.18
N ASP A 86 2.22 -8.99 10.24
CA ASP A 86 1.71 -7.62 10.14
C ASP A 86 0.18 -7.61 9.96
N GLY A 87 -0.33 -8.46 9.07
CA GLY A 87 -1.76 -8.59 8.83
C GLY A 87 -2.52 -9.02 10.07
N GLU A 88 -2.06 -10.07 10.75
CA GLU A 88 -2.68 -10.61 11.97
C GLU A 88 -2.64 -9.60 13.12
N PHE A 89 -1.56 -8.84 13.27
CA PHE A 89 -1.46 -7.77 14.26
C PHE A 89 -2.59 -6.73 14.08
N PHE A 90 -2.77 -6.21 12.87
CA PHE A 90 -3.81 -5.20 12.62
C PHE A 90 -5.22 -5.76 12.65
N LYS A 91 -5.45 -7.02 12.26
CA LYS A 91 -6.73 -7.72 12.45
C LYS A 91 -7.09 -7.76 13.93
N SER A 92 -6.14 -8.20 14.76
CA SER A 92 -6.32 -8.27 16.22
C SER A 92 -6.55 -6.89 16.83
N CYS A 93 -5.83 -5.87 16.38
CA CYS A 93 -6.03 -4.49 16.82
C CYS A 93 -7.46 -4.01 16.53
N VAL A 94 -7.97 -4.23 15.32
CA VAL A 94 -9.36 -3.86 14.94
C VAL A 94 -10.38 -4.61 15.78
N GLU A 95 -10.20 -5.91 16.01
CA GLU A 95 -11.12 -6.74 16.82
C GLU A 95 -11.15 -6.32 18.29
N GLN A 96 -9.99 -5.97 18.88
CA GLN A 96 -9.89 -5.48 20.25
C GLN A 96 -10.67 -4.19 20.49
N HIS A 97 -10.81 -3.35 19.45
CA HIS A 97 -11.64 -2.14 19.46
C HIS A 97 -13.10 -2.39 19.03
N GLY A 98 -13.53 -3.67 18.94
CA GLY A 98 -14.90 -4.05 18.56
C GLY A 98 -15.21 -3.86 17.07
N GLY A 99 -14.22 -3.58 16.25
CA GLY A 99 -14.35 -3.41 14.80
C GLY A 99 -14.42 -4.75 14.05
N ARG A 100 -14.66 -4.63 12.74
CA ARG A 100 -14.60 -5.75 11.79
C ARG A 100 -13.63 -5.37 10.67
N TRP A 101 -12.85 -6.31 10.20
CA TRP A 101 -11.89 -6.09 9.14
C TRP A 101 -12.28 -6.87 7.87
N VAL A 102 -11.78 -6.36 6.75
CA VAL A 102 -11.77 -7.05 5.45
C VAL A 102 -10.36 -6.91 4.91
N LEU A 103 -9.70 -8.02 4.60
CA LEU A 103 -8.40 -8.04 3.94
C LEU A 103 -8.61 -8.19 2.44
N VAL A 104 -8.25 -7.15 1.66
CA VAL A 104 -8.35 -7.16 0.20
C VAL A 104 -6.96 -7.40 -0.39
N TYR A 105 -6.72 -8.60 -0.86
CA TYR A 105 -5.47 -8.96 -1.53
C TYR A 105 -5.53 -8.65 -3.03
N LEU A 106 -4.67 -7.74 -3.46
CA LEU A 106 -4.54 -7.34 -4.86
C LEU A 106 -3.41 -8.13 -5.51
N ASN A 107 -3.78 -9.12 -6.31
CA ASN A 107 -2.85 -9.99 -7.01
C ASN A 107 -2.74 -9.59 -8.48
N ALA A 108 -1.54 -9.28 -8.93
CA ALA A 108 -1.23 -8.99 -10.32
C ALA A 108 0.08 -9.69 -10.73
N PRO A 109 0.18 -10.16 -11.98
CA PRO A 109 1.43 -10.70 -12.51
C PRO A 109 2.57 -9.69 -12.40
N LYS A 110 3.81 -10.16 -12.16
CA LYS A 110 5.00 -9.34 -11.98
C LYS A 110 5.20 -8.32 -13.13
N GLU A 111 4.92 -8.72 -14.37
CA GLU A 111 5.04 -7.82 -15.52
C GLU A 111 4.01 -6.69 -15.49
N VAL A 112 2.81 -6.96 -15.00
CA VAL A 112 1.79 -5.91 -14.79
C VAL A 112 2.23 -4.93 -13.70
N LEU A 113 2.78 -5.45 -12.60
CA LEU A 113 3.32 -4.61 -11.52
C LEU A 113 4.42 -3.70 -12.05
N TRP A 114 5.38 -4.26 -12.78
CA TRP A 114 6.48 -3.50 -13.36
C TRP A 114 6.00 -2.41 -14.31
N HIS A 115 5.14 -2.76 -15.26
CA HIS A 115 4.58 -1.79 -16.19
C HIS A 115 3.89 -0.62 -15.47
N ARG A 116 3.10 -0.91 -14.43
CA ARG A 116 2.42 0.13 -13.64
C ARG A 116 3.41 1.01 -12.85
N ILE A 117 4.49 0.42 -12.34
CA ILE A 117 5.55 1.17 -11.65
C ILE A 117 6.25 2.11 -12.63
N CYS A 118 6.63 1.64 -13.83
CA CYS A 118 7.23 2.48 -14.86
C CYS A 118 6.31 3.62 -15.29
N ALA A 119 5.07 3.31 -15.65
CA ALA A 119 4.09 4.32 -16.08
C ALA A 119 3.83 5.38 -15.00
N ARG A 120 3.81 4.98 -13.72
CA ARG A 120 3.64 5.91 -12.60
C ARG A 120 4.84 6.86 -12.44
N ARG A 121 6.05 6.41 -12.76
CA ARG A 121 7.27 7.26 -12.72
C ARG A 121 7.31 8.32 -13.81
N GLU A 122 6.70 8.06 -14.94
CA GLU A 122 6.57 9.04 -16.04
C GLU A 122 5.55 10.15 -15.71
N ALA A 123 4.67 9.88 -14.76
CA ALA A 123 3.72 10.85 -14.25
C ALA A 123 4.33 11.74 -13.16
N GLU A 124 3.54 12.61 -12.57
CA GLU A 124 3.95 13.44 -11.43
C GLU A 124 4.34 12.59 -10.22
N ILE A 125 5.51 12.90 -9.62
CA ILE A 125 5.96 12.25 -8.39
C ILE A 125 5.13 12.77 -7.22
N ASN A 126 4.48 11.87 -6.50
CA ASN A 126 3.69 12.16 -5.31
C ASN A 126 4.00 11.16 -4.17
N ALA A 127 3.30 11.27 -3.05
CA ALA A 127 3.52 10.39 -1.89
C ALA A 127 3.51 8.90 -2.26
N ASP A 128 2.54 8.47 -3.06
CA ASP A 128 2.35 7.06 -3.43
C ASP A 128 3.38 6.56 -4.48
N SER A 129 4.18 7.46 -5.09
CA SER A 129 5.13 7.15 -6.19
C SER A 129 6.56 7.61 -5.95
N ALA A 130 6.85 8.27 -4.83
CA ALA A 130 8.15 8.88 -4.57
C ALA A 130 9.28 7.85 -4.42
N LEU A 131 9.01 6.68 -3.83
CA LEU A 131 10.01 5.63 -3.72
C LEU A 131 10.34 5.07 -5.11
N GLU A 132 11.61 5.20 -5.49
CA GLU A 132 12.12 4.57 -6.70
C GLU A 132 12.22 3.06 -6.52
N ILE A 133 11.51 2.32 -7.36
CA ILE A 133 11.51 0.86 -7.36
C ILE A 133 12.18 0.39 -8.64
N SER A 134 13.39 -0.17 -8.51
CA SER A 134 14.07 -0.85 -9.61
C SER A 134 13.45 -2.23 -9.88
N ARG A 135 13.82 -2.84 -11.00
CA ARG A 135 13.38 -4.21 -11.33
C ARG A 135 13.81 -5.21 -10.26
N ASP A 136 15.08 -5.15 -9.84
CA ASP A 136 15.62 -6.03 -8.81
C ASP A 136 14.92 -5.85 -7.46
N LEU A 137 14.58 -4.61 -7.10
CA LEU A 137 13.84 -4.34 -5.87
C LEU A 137 12.42 -4.89 -5.93
N LEU A 138 11.75 -4.78 -7.10
CA LEU A 138 10.45 -5.39 -7.30
C LEU A 138 10.52 -6.92 -7.22
N ASP A 139 11.57 -7.52 -7.79
CA ASP A 139 11.80 -8.95 -7.74
C ASP A 139 11.95 -9.42 -6.29
N ASN A 140 12.78 -8.73 -5.49
CA ASN A 140 12.92 -9.01 -4.07
C ASN A 140 11.59 -8.85 -3.30
N TYR A 141 10.80 -7.83 -3.64
CA TYR A 141 9.49 -7.64 -3.02
C TYR A 141 8.51 -8.76 -3.36
N CYS A 142 8.53 -9.26 -4.60
CA CYS A 142 7.67 -10.37 -5.00
C CYS A 142 8.08 -11.69 -4.35
N ASP A 143 9.40 -11.94 -4.27
CA ASP A 143 9.94 -13.20 -3.75
C ASP A 143 9.80 -13.33 -2.23
N GLY A 144 9.86 -12.21 -1.50
CA GLY A 144 9.69 -12.20 -0.04
C GLY A 144 8.26 -11.93 0.44
N PHE A 145 7.32 -11.64 -0.47
CA PHE A 145 5.94 -11.35 -0.09
C PHE A 145 5.18 -12.61 0.33
N GLU A 146 4.65 -12.62 1.56
CA GLU A 146 3.82 -13.70 2.06
C GLU A 146 2.40 -13.56 1.50
N ILE A 147 2.08 -14.41 0.51
CA ILE A 147 0.77 -14.39 -0.14
C ILE A 147 -0.30 -14.86 0.84
N PRO A 148 -1.33 -14.04 1.13
CA PRO A 148 -2.42 -14.46 1.99
C PRO A 148 -3.10 -15.72 1.47
N ASN A 149 -3.30 -16.70 2.36
CA ASN A 149 -3.94 -17.96 2.03
C ASN A 149 -4.72 -18.50 3.23
N GLY A 150 -6.06 -18.45 3.14
CA GLY A 150 -6.94 -18.91 4.21
C GLY A 150 -6.97 -17.97 5.43
N GLU A 151 -6.64 -16.70 5.25
CA GLU A 151 -6.62 -15.66 6.28
C GLU A 151 -7.87 -14.78 6.28
N GLY A 152 -8.92 -15.19 5.56
CA GLY A 152 -10.15 -14.41 5.37
C GLY A 152 -10.03 -13.32 4.29
N GLU A 153 -9.05 -13.43 3.40
CA GLU A 153 -8.81 -12.48 2.33
C GLU A 153 -9.84 -12.55 1.20
N LEU A 154 -10.14 -11.39 0.64
CA LEU A 154 -10.79 -11.24 -0.66
C LEU A 154 -9.73 -11.02 -1.73
N ALA A 155 -9.45 -12.04 -2.53
CA ALA A 155 -8.44 -11.93 -3.58
C ALA A 155 -9.03 -11.31 -4.85
N ILE A 156 -8.47 -10.16 -5.27
CA ILE A 156 -8.77 -9.52 -6.55
C ILE A 156 -7.60 -9.79 -7.49
N ARG A 157 -7.85 -10.52 -8.57
CA ARG A 157 -6.85 -10.83 -9.58
C ARG A 157 -6.96 -9.86 -10.76
N THR A 158 -5.83 -9.23 -11.08
CA THR A 158 -5.71 -8.44 -12.30
C THR A 158 -5.13 -9.32 -13.40
N HIS A 159 -5.80 -9.33 -14.55
CA HIS A 159 -5.33 -10.03 -15.74
C HIS A 159 -4.67 -9.06 -16.69
N LEU A 160 -3.68 -9.53 -17.44
CA LEU A 160 -3.16 -8.85 -18.62
C LEU A 160 -4.29 -8.86 -19.67
N SER A 161 -4.91 -7.69 -19.93
CA SER A 161 -5.71 -7.53 -21.14
C SER A 161 -4.83 -6.85 -22.17
N ASP A 162 -4.75 -7.41 -23.39
CA ASP A 162 -3.91 -6.92 -24.51
C ASP A 162 -4.18 -5.45 -24.89
N ALA A 163 -5.23 -4.86 -24.36
CA ALA A 163 -5.64 -3.48 -24.62
C ALA A 163 -4.87 -2.41 -23.82
N TYR A 164 -4.02 -2.78 -22.85
CA TYR A 164 -3.38 -1.80 -21.94
C TYR A 164 -1.86 -1.65 -22.10
N PHE A 165 -1.23 -2.42 -22.99
CA PHE A 165 0.22 -2.38 -23.14
C PHE A 165 0.63 -1.71 -24.45
N GLY A 166 0.90 -0.42 -24.38
CA GLY A 166 1.79 0.21 -25.36
C GLY A 166 3.22 -0.37 -25.24
N PRO A 167 4.09 -0.18 -26.24
CA PRO A 167 5.45 -0.70 -26.22
C PRO A 167 6.19 -0.21 -24.96
N VAL A 168 6.83 -1.16 -24.25
CA VAL A 168 7.70 -0.84 -23.11
C VAL A 168 8.82 0.06 -23.63
N PRO A 169 9.09 1.23 -23.02
CA PRO A 169 10.26 2.02 -23.41
C PRO A 169 11.52 1.17 -23.26
N ASN A 170 12.30 1.06 -24.32
CA ASN A 170 13.62 0.42 -24.27
C ASN A 170 14.48 1.17 -23.25
N GLN A 171 15.04 0.45 -22.29
CA GLN A 171 16.08 0.92 -21.38
C GLN A 171 17.38 1.13 -22.11
#